data_d78d1d8a00717439e1426a8f20040aeb
#
_entry.id   d78d1d8a00717439e1426a8f20040aeb
#
_cell.length_a   1.000
_cell.length_b   1.000
_cell.length_c   1.000
_cell.angle_alpha   90.00
_cell.angle_beta   90.00
_cell.angle_gamma   90.00
#
_symmetry.space_group_name_H-M   'P 1'
#
loop_
_entity.id
_entity.type
_entity.pdbx_description
1 polymer ?
#
loop_
_entity_poly.entity_id
_entity_poly.type
_entity_poly.pdbx_seq_one_letter_code
_entity_poly.pdbx_strand_id
1 'polypeptide(L)'
;MHRIHCTAYVVLAATLSATLAYAQDFGWFRGRPVLQNDPPKTELIVARWHFGTNGNIGHMGWSHNYPESDQNLNVFLKRTTQLNVEPESYRIVELGNNEVFDYPFTYISEPGEMLLTEQEVINLREFIRRGGFILVDDFDGPWQLEQFRSQLRRAFPGQQLTTLPMEHRLFHAHFDLDDLQGMAEHVPGSVIAYLALFDELGRAVIVAGHNNDLANFWEWYDTPSMPLKPSTDAFRLGSNAVIYAMTH
;
A
#
# COMPACT_ATOMS: atom_id res chain seq x y z
N MET A 1 -51.67 -28.95 -36.06
CA MET A 1 -50.27 -28.68 -36.43
C MET A 1 -49.84 -27.29 -35.95
N HIS A 2 -49.72 -27.05 -34.66
CA HIS A 2 -49.18 -25.78 -34.14
C HIS A 2 -48.72 -25.93 -32.69
N ARG A 3 -47.64 -26.64 -32.43
CA ARG A 3 -47.05 -26.72 -31.08
C ARG A 3 -45.55 -27.01 -31.06
N ILE A 4 -44.74 -26.54 -32.02
CA ILE A 4 -43.32 -26.83 -32.03
C ILE A 4 -42.43 -25.54 -32.02
N HIS A 5 -42.98 -24.33 -32.06
CA HIS A 5 -42.12 -23.14 -32.21
C HIS A 5 -41.84 -22.33 -30.94
N CYS A 6 -42.48 -22.63 -29.79
CA CYS A 6 -42.23 -21.86 -28.57
C CYS A 6 -41.00 -22.31 -27.74
N THR A 7 -40.57 -23.56 -27.89
CA THR A 7 -39.47 -24.09 -27.02
C THR A 7 -38.08 -23.69 -27.52
N ALA A 8 -37.90 -23.41 -28.79
CA ALA A 8 -36.62 -23.03 -29.37
C ALA A 8 -36.17 -21.60 -29.00
N TYR A 9 -37.12 -20.67 -28.86
CA TYR A 9 -36.81 -19.28 -28.52
C TYR A 9 -36.45 -19.08 -27.04
N VAL A 10 -36.97 -19.87 -26.15
CA VAL A 10 -36.65 -19.76 -24.69
C VAL A 10 -35.26 -20.30 -24.41
N VAL A 11 -34.81 -21.34 -25.10
CA VAL A 11 -33.44 -21.90 -24.93
C VAL A 11 -32.41 -20.96 -25.52
N LEU A 12 -32.68 -20.28 -26.64
CA LEU A 12 -31.77 -19.33 -27.27
C LEU A 12 -31.61 -18.06 -26.44
N ALA A 13 -32.69 -17.58 -25.81
CA ALA A 13 -32.65 -16.40 -24.92
C ALA A 13 -31.88 -16.69 -23.60
N ALA A 14 -32.01 -17.90 -23.04
CA ALA A 14 -31.32 -18.30 -21.84
C ALA A 14 -29.80 -18.51 -22.08
N THR A 15 -29.40 -19.01 -23.25
CA THR A 15 -28.01 -19.17 -23.61
C THR A 15 -27.32 -17.83 -23.97
N LEU A 16 -28.04 -16.87 -24.58
CA LEU A 16 -27.52 -15.53 -24.84
C LEU A 16 -27.35 -14.73 -23.54
N SER A 17 -28.27 -14.85 -22.59
CA SER A 17 -28.12 -14.18 -21.29
C SER A 17 -26.99 -14.75 -20.43
N ALA A 18 -26.74 -16.07 -20.50
CA ALA A 18 -25.59 -16.69 -19.82
C ALA A 18 -24.25 -16.29 -20.46
N THR A 19 -24.18 -16.18 -21.80
CA THR A 19 -22.98 -15.73 -22.49
C THR A 19 -22.72 -14.24 -22.31
N LEU A 20 -23.75 -13.40 -22.18
CA LEU A 20 -23.59 -11.99 -21.85
C LEU A 20 -23.14 -11.77 -20.41
N ALA A 21 -23.60 -12.57 -19.45
CA ALA A 21 -23.12 -12.52 -18.07
C ALA A 21 -21.64 -12.96 -17.98
N TYR A 22 -21.23 -13.97 -18.75
CA TYR A 22 -19.82 -14.39 -18.83
C TYR A 22 -18.93 -13.37 -19.59
N ALA A 23 -19.47 -12.67 -20.59
CA ALA A 23 -18.71 -11.67 -21.34
C ALA A 23 -18.53 -10.35 -20.57
N GLN A 24 -19.36 -10.07 -19.56
CA GLN A 24 -19.17 -8.92 -18.67
C GLN A 24 -18.09 -9.14 -17.60
N ASP A 25 -17.70 -10.37 -17.34
CA ASP A 25 -16.58 -10.68 -16.43
C ASP A 25 -15.20 -10.76 -17.12
N PHE A 26 -15.14 -10.69 -18.45
CA PHE A 26 -13.90 -10.58 -19.21
C PHE A 26 -13.58 -9.13 -19.58
N GLY A 27 -13.62 -8.23 -18.61
CA GLY A 27 -12.99 -6.93 -18.73
C GLY A 27 -11.46 -7.09 -18.64
N TRP A 28 -10.76 -6.85 -19.70
CA TRP A 28 -9.29 -6.89 -19.81
C TRP A 28 -8.56 -5.90 -18.87
N PHE A 29 -9.31 -5.23 -17.97
CA PHE A 29 -8.82 -4.24 -17.00
C PHE A 29 -9.36 -4.43 -15.59
N ARG A 30 -9.96 -5.56 -15.26
CA ARG A 30 -10.18 -5.89 -13.86
C ARG A 30 -8.92 -6.58 -13.36
N GLY A 31 -8.19 -5.89 -12.51
CA GLY A 31 -7.05 -6.43 -11.79
C GLY A 31 -7.39 -7.81 -11.20
N ARG A 32 -6.38 -8.64 -10.97
CA ARG A 32 -6.57 -9.94 -10.30
C ARG A 32 -7.41 -9.71 -9.05
N PRO A 33 -8.39 -10.59 -8.74
CA PRO A 33 -9.14 -10.44 -7.50
C PRO A 33 -8.15 -10.43 -6.34
N VAL A 34 -8.17 -9.38 -5.55
CA VAL A 34 -7.31 -9.26 -4.39
C VAL A 34 -7.84 -10.23 -3.34
N LEU A 35 -7.07 -11.28 -3.08
CA LEU A 35 -7.46 -12.32 -2.14
C LEU A 35 -7.00 -11.92 -0.74
N GLN A 36 -7.95 -11.87 0.19
CA GLN A 36 -7.67 -11.75 1.61
C GLN A 36 -7.01 -13.04 2.10
N ASN A 37 -6.03 -12.91 3.01
CA ASN A 37 -5.44 -14.06 3.70
C ASN A 37 -5.80 -14.06 5.19
N ASP A 38 -5.64 -15.22 5.82
CA ASP A 38 -5.63 -15.35 7.27
C ASP A 38 -4.17 -15.42 7.74
N PRO A 39 -3.62 -14.31 8.28
CA PRO A 39 -2.22 -14.29 8.65
C PRO A 39 -1.93 -15.25 9.82
N PRO A 40 -0.73 -15.84 9.87
CA PRO A 40 -0.30 -16.64 11.00
C PRO A 40 -0.20 -15.80 12.27
N LYS A 41 -0.19 -16.47 13.43
CA LYS A 41 0.01 -15.79 14.72
C LYS A 41 1.49 -15.45 14.91
N THR A 42 1.87 -14.28 14.43
CA THR A 42 3.23 -13.75 14.49
C THR A 42 3.27 -12.41 15.23
N GLU A 43 4.45 -11.96 15.57
CA GLU A 43 4.67 -10.69 16.29
C GLU A 43 4.36 -9.48 15.42
N LEU A 44 4.61 -9.59 14.12
CA LEU A 44 4.33 -8.56 13.13
C LEU A 44 3.34 -9.09 12.09
N ILE A 45 2.30 -8.32 11.84
CA ILE A 45 1.45 -8.42 10.64
C ILE A 45 1.50 -7.07 9.94
N VAL A 46 1.96 -7.03 8.71
CA VAL A 46 1.92 -5.83 7.87
C VAL A 46 0.51 -5.64 7.36
N ALA A 47 -0.19 -4.62 7.83
CA ALA A 47 -1.49 -4.27 7.27
C ALA A 47 -1.30 -3.48 5.97
N ARG A 48 -2.06 -3.84 4.94
CA ARG A 48 -2.22 -3.04 3.74
C ARG A 48 -3.60 -2.41 3.76
N TRP A 49 -3.68 -1.09 3.75
CA TRP A 49 -4.97 -0.43 3.85
C TRP A 49 -5.69 -0.38 2.51
N HIS A 50 -6.92 -0.86 2.52
CA HIS A 50 -7.93 -0.54 1.53
C HIS A 50 -8.70 0.71 1.98
N PHE A 51 -8.72 1.73 1.15
CA PHE A 51 -9.32 3.03 1.43
C PHE A 51 -10.16 3.50 0.24
N GLY A 52 -11.05 4.48 0.50
CA GLY A 52 -11.87 5.09 -0.54
C GLY A 52 -11.02 5.84 -1.57
N THR A 53 -11.35 5.67 -2.85
CA THR A 53 -10.65 6.30 -3.98
C THR A 53 -11.59 7.16 -4.80
N ASN A 54 -11.03 8.07 -5.58
CA ASN A 54 -11.78 8.92 -6.51
C ASN A 54 -12.25 8.17 -7.78
N GLY A 55 -12.01 6.85 -7.85
CA GLY A 55 -12.34 6.01 -9.00
C GLY A 55 -11.33 6.08 -10.14
N ASN A 56 -10.33 6.93 -10.04
CA ASN A 56 -9.23 7.07 -10.99
C ASN A 56 -8.09 6.16 -10.54
N ILE A 57 -8.42 4.89 -10.37
CA ILE A 57 -7.46 3.90 -9.91
C ILE A 57 -6.51 3.66 -11.08
N GLY A 58 -5.26 4.06 -10.96
CA GLY A 58 -4.20 3.73 -11.89
C GLY A 58 -4.17 2.23 -12.16
N HIS A 59 -3.10 1.55 -12.18
CA HIS A 59 -3.15 0.14 -12.56
C HIS A 59 -3.80 -0.78 -11.52
N MET A 60 -3.75 -0.51 -10.24
CA MET A 60 -4.35 -1.37 -9.22
C MET A 60 -4.62 -0.62 -7.89
N GLY A 61 -4.30 0.67 -7.82
CA GLY A 61 -4.50 1.48 -6.63
C GLY A 61 -3.81 0.88 -5.40
N TRP A 62 -4.47 0.92 -4.27
CA TRP A 62 -3.96 0.42 -2.99
C TRP A 62 -3.46 -1.05 -3.03
N SER A 63 -3.85 -1.86 -4.02
CA SER A 63 -3.44 -3.27 -4.17
C SER A 63 -2.26 -3.48 -5.12
N HIS A 64 -1.61 -2.40 -5.59
CA HIS A 64 -0.44 -2.51 -6.45
C HIS A 64 0.66 -3.34 -5.78
N ASN A 65 1.30 -4.25 -6.52
CA ASN A 65 2.33 -5.20 -6.07
C ASN A 65 1.90 -6.19 -4.95
N TYR A 66 0.62 -6.23 -4.58
CA TYR A 66 0.10 -7.18 -3.60
C TYR A 66 -0.17 -8.55 -4.25
N PRO A 67 0.12 -9.68 -3.61
CA PRO A 67 0.73 -9.83 -2.28
C PRO A 67 2.26 -10.02 -2.29
N GLU A 68 2.87 -10.13 -3.48
CA GLU A 68 4.26 -10.54 -3.64
C GLU A 68 5.23 -9.57 -2.93
N SER A 69 4.98 -8.26 -3.00
CA SER A 69 5.81 -7.27 -2.31
C SER A 69 5.77 -7.44 -0.79
N ASP A 70 4.58 -7.68 -0.23
CA ASP A 70 4.39 -7.89 1.22
C ASP A 70 5.08 -9.18 1.68
N GLN A 71 4.94 -10.26 0.91
CA GLN A 71 5.60 -11.55 1.19
C GLN A 71 7.11 -11.42 1.16
N ASN A 72 7.65 -10.77 0.14
CA ASN A 72 9.10 -10.61 -0.03
C ASN A 72 9.71 -9.71 1.06
N LEU A 73 9.02 -8.63 1.45
CA LEU A 73 9.44 -7.82 2.60
C LEU A 73 9.47 -8.65 3.88
N ASN A 74 8.44 -9.46 4.14
CA ASN A 74 8.38 -10.33 5.31
C ASN A 74 9.47 -11.41 5.30
N VAL A 75 9.78 -11.99 4.13
CA VAL A 75 10.92 -12.91 3.96
C VAL A 75 12.25 -12.23 4.31
N PHE A 76 12.43 -10.97 3.88
CA PHE A 76 13.63 -10.21 4.19
C PHE A 76 13.73 -9.90 5.68
N LEU A 77 12.66 -9.42 6.31
CA LEU A 77 12.56 -9.18 7.75
C LEU A 77 12.91 -10.45 8.55
N LYS A 78 12.32 -11.59 8.20
CA LYS A 78 12.60 -12.88 8.86
C LYS A 78 14.07 -13.29 8.80
N ARG A 79 14.76 -12.95 7.71
CA ARG A 79 16.16 -13.30 7.50
C ARG A 79 17.15 -12.33 8.14
N THR A 80 16.77 -11.09 8.34
CA THR A 80 17.68 -10.02 8.74
C THR A 80 17.41 -9.46 10.13
N THR A 81 16.32 -9.89 10.76
CA THR A 81 15.92 -9.49 12.12
C THR A 81 15.64 -10.72 12.98
N GLN A 82 15.31 -10.49 14.25
CA GLN A 82 14.82 -11.54 15.16
C GLN A 82 13.29 -11.53 15.31
N LEU A 83 12.58 -10.77 14.48
CA LEU A 83 11.14 -10.71 14.52
C LEU A 83 10.52 -12.06 14.17
N ASN A 84 9.53 -12.46 14.95
CA ASN A 84 8.67 -13.57 14.58
C ASN A 84 7.70 -13.10 13.50
N VAL A 85 8.08 -13.33 12.25
CA VAL A 85 7.33 -12.98 11.05
C VAL A 85 7.42 -14.10 10.02
N GLU A 86 6.33 -14.39 9.33
CA GLU A 86 6.27 -15.35 8.24
C GLU A 86 5.96 -14.64 6.91
N PRO A 87 6.24 -15.25 5.75
CA PRO A 87 5.92 -14.62 4.47
C PRO A 87 4.47 -14.16 4.38
N GLU A 88 3.54 -14.92 4.97
CA GLU A 88 2.09 -14.66 4.98
C GLU A 88 1.64 -13.71 6.11
N SER A 89 2.57 -13.10 6.84
CA SER A 89 2.28 -12.13 7.91
C SER A 89 1.88 -10.76 7.35
N TYR A 90 0.86 -10.73 6.50
CA TYR A 90 0.24 -9.52 5.94
C TYR A 90 -1.28 -9.67 5.94
N ARG A 91 -2.00 -8.56 5.88
CA ARG A 91 -3.45 -8.54 5.81
C ARG A 91 -3.97 -7.27 5.14
N ILE A 92 -4.99 -7.41 4.28
CA ILE A 92 -5.75 -6.26 3.79
C ILE A 92 -6.74 -5.84 4.87
N VAL A 93 -6.73 -4.56 5.19
CA VAL A 93 -7.60 -3.97 6.21
C VAL A 93 -8.36 -2.79 5.63
N GLU A 94 -9.68 -2.82 5.76
CA GLU A 94 -10.55 -1.71 5.38
C GLU A 94 -10.36 -0.55 6.37
N LEU A 95 -9.89 0.60 5.90
CA LEU A 95 -9.69 1.78 6.75
C LEU A 95 -10.98 2.24 7.45
N GLY A 96 -12.14 2.00 6.82
CA GLY A 96 -13.45 2.28 7.42
C GLY A 96 -13.85 1.39 8.60
N ASN A 97 -13.15 0.27 8.84
CA ASN A 97 -13.49 -0.73 9.84
C ASN A 97 -12.59 -0.64 11.08
N ASN A 98 -13.09 -1.13 12.22
CA ASN A 98 -12.34 -1.13 13.48
C ASN A 98 -11.14 -2.09 13.46
N GLU A 99 -11.09 -3.06 12.56
CA GLU A 99 -9.97 -3.99 12.37
C GLU A 99 -8.63 -3.24 12.13
N VAL A 100 -8.69 -2.01 11.62
CA VAL A 100 -7.51 -1.16 11.41
C VAL A 100 -6.68 -0.93 12.69
N PHE A 101 -7.31 -1.03 13.85
CA PHE A 101 -6.65 -0.80 15.14
C PHE A 101 -5.93 -2.04 15.70
N ASP A 102 -6.07 -3.19 15.07
CA ASP A 102 -5.44 -4.44 15.50
C ASP A 102 -4.00 -4.57 14.95
N TYR A 103 -3.63 -3.75 13.96
CA TYR A 103 -2.35 -3.82 13.25
C TYR A 103 -1.63 -2.48 13.29
N PRO A 104 -0.72 -2.26 14.25
CA PRO A 104 -0.10 -0.94 14.50
C PRO A 104 0.87 -0.48 13.40
N PHE A 105 1.35 -1.37 12.54
CA PHE A 105 2.15 -1.02 11.35
C PHE A 105 1.33 -1.24 10.10
N THR A 106 1.24 -0.22 9.26
CA THR A 106 0.53 -0.33 7.99
C THR A 106 1.32 0.25 6.82
N TYR A 107 1.07 -0.32 5.65
CA TYR A 107 1.58 0.14 4.37
C TYR A 107 0.44 0.65 3.49
N ILE A 108 0.65 1.80 2.86
CA ILE A 108 -0.27 2.42 1.90
C ILE A 108 0.46 2.58 0.57
N SER A 109 -0.11 2.03 -0.50
CA SER A 109 0.28 2.25 -1.89
C SER A 109 -0.70 3.21 -2.57
N GLU A 110 -0.25 3.97 -3.55
CA GLU A 110 -1.07 4.85 -4.40
C GLU A 110 -1.94 5.89 -3.65
N PRO A 111 -1.42 6.62 -2.67
CA PRO A 111 -2.20 7.60 -1.90
C PRO A 111 -2.66 8.80 -2.74
N GLY A 112 -2.10 8.97 -3.94
CA GLY A 112 -2.51 10.00 -4.91
C GLY A 112 -3.96 9.85 -5.40
N GLU A 113 -4.55 8.69 -5.21
CA GLU A 113 -5.93 8.38 -5.57
C GLU A 113 -6.90 8.39 -4.39
N MET A 114 -6.37 8.61 -3.20
CA MET A 114 -7.12 8.58 -1.95
C MET A 114 -8.26 9.60 -1.94
N LEU A 115 -9.46 9.14 -1.61
CA LEU A 115 -10.63 9.97 -1.34
C LEU A 115 -11.37 9.39 -0.14
N LEU A 116 -10.95 9.79 1.06
CA LEU A 116 -11.44 9.23 2.30
C LEU A 116 -12.89 9.61 2.58
N THR A 117 -13.67 8.64 3.04
CA THR A 117 -14.95 8.88 3.69
C THR A 117 -14.75 9.55 5.06
N GLU A 118 -15.81 10.08 5.66
CA GLU A 118 -15.70 10.67 7.00
C GLU A 118 -15.30 9.62 8.06
N GLN A 119 -15.76 8.37 7.91
CA GLN A 119 -15.37 7.30 8.84
C GLN A 119 -13.89 6.94 8.70
N GLU A 120 -13.36 6.89 7.49
CA GLU A 120 -11.93 6.67 7.26
C GLU A 120 -11.05 7.81 7.80
N VAL A 121 -11.50 9.04 7.69
CA VAL A 121 -10.83 10.21 8.30
C VAL A 121 -10.78 10.08 9.83
N ILE A 122 -11.88 9.65 10.44
CA ILE A 122 -11.96 9.41 11.89
C ILE A 122 -11.00 8.30 12.29
N ASN A 123 -11.03 7.18 11.56
CA ASN A 123 -10.18 6.02 11.86
C ASN A 123 -8.70 6.32 11.64
N LEU A 124 -8.32 7.05 10.59
CA LEU A 124 -6.94 7.49 10.37
C LEU A 124 -6.41 8.31 11.55
N ARG A 125 -7.19 9.28 12.03
CA ARG A 125 -6.83 10.10 13.21
C ARG A 125 -6.67 9.24 14.46
N GLU A 126 -7.64 8.36 14.71
CA GLU A 126 -7.63 7.49 15.88
C GLU A 126 -6.50 6.46 15.84
N PHE A 127 -6.16 5.94 14.65
CA PHE A 127 -5.04 5.05 14.43
C PHE A 127 -3.72 5.68 14.89
N ILE A 128 -3.44 6.90 14.43
CA ILE A 128 -2.24 7.64 14.85
C ILE A 128 -2.28 7.95 16.35
N ARG A 129 -3.44 8.36 16.88
CA ARG A 129 -3.59 8.64 18.32
C ARG A 129 -3.31 7.42 19.21
N ARG A 130 -3.55 6.20 18.68
CA ARG A 130 -3.23 4.93 19.36
C ARG A 130 -1.79 4.51 19.22
N GLY A 131 -0.97 5.26 18.52
CA GLY A 131 0.45 4.96 18.31
C GLY A 131 0.73 4.14 17.03
N GLY A 132 -0.24 4.10 16.11
CA GLY A 132 -0.02 3.44 14.82
C GLY A 132 0.99 4.19 13.96
N PHE A 133 1.65 3.45 13.08
CA PHE A 133 2.63 3.97 12.12
C PHE A 133 2.24 3.62 10.69
N ILE A 134 2.42 4.56 9.76
CA ILE A 134 2.08 4.40 8.34
C ILE A 134 3.31 4.63 7.48
N LEU A 135 3.68 3.63 6.69
CA LEU A 135 4.59 3.77 5.56
C LEU A 135 3.77 3.99 4.29
N VAL A 136 4.03 5.07 3.59
CA VAL A 136 3.29 5.49 2.38
C VAL A 136 4.24 5.53 1.20
N ASP A 137 3.82 5.01 0.07
CA ASP A 137 4.66 4.80 -1.10
C ASP A 137 3.87 4.89 -2.40
N ASP A 138 4.56 4.87 -3.54
CA ASP A 138 4.00 4.70 -4.87
C ASP A 138 3.05 5.85 -5.27
N PHE A 139 3.58 7.08 -5.25
CA PHE A 139 2.88 8.25 -5.77
C PHE A 139 3.85 9.31 -6.28
N ASP A 140 3.45 9.98 -7.36
CA ASP A 140 4.35 10.81 -8.14
C ASP A 140 3.81 12.20 -8.43
N GLY A 141 4.75 13.10 -8.59
CA GLY A 141 4.48 14.44 -9.06
C GLY A 141 3.65 15.31 -8.11
N PRO A 142 3.47 16.59 -8.46
CA PRO A 142 2.84 17.55 -7.55
C PRO A 142 1.35 17.31 -7.34
N TRP A 143 0.67 16.71 -8.31
CA TRP A 143 -0.78 16.50 -8.22
C TRP A 143 -1.13 15.39 -7.21
N GLN A 144 -0.47 14.23 -7.29
CA GLN A 144 -0.72 13.13 -6.36
C GLN A 144 -0.29 13.50 -4.94
N LEU A 145 0.83 14.22 -4.80
CA LEU A 145 1.26 14.73 -3.50
C LEU A 145 0.21 15.70 -2.89
N GLU A 146 -0.35 16.60 -3.69
CA GLU A 146 -1.37 17.53 -3.19
C GLU A 146 -2.69 16.81 -2.86
N GLN A 147 -3.07 15.79 -3.63
CA GLN A 147 -4.22 14.95 -3.32
C GLN A 147 -4.02 14.25 -1.96
N PHE A 148 -2.90 13.61 -1.74
CA PHE A 148 -2.59 12.98 -0.45
C PHE A 148 -2.59 14.00 0.70
N ARG A 149 -1.92 15.14 0.53
CA ARG A 149 -1.93 16.24 1.51
C ARG A 149 -3.34 16.73 1.83
N SER A 150 -4.21 16.79 0.83
CA SER A 150 -5.60 17.21 1.04
C SER A 150 -6.36 16.30 1.97
N GLN A 151 -6.16 14.99 1.85
CA GLN A 151 -6.79 14.00 2.73
C GLN A 151 -6.20 14.04 4.14
N LEU A 152 -4.88 14.22 4.26
CA LEU A 152 -4.24 14.37 5.57
C LEU A 152 -4.72 15.62 6.32
N ARG A 153 -4.94 16.75 5.63
CA ARG A 153 -5.49 17.97 6.27
C ARG A 153 -6.89 17.75 6.87
N ARG A 154 -7.69 16.84 6.32
CA ARG A 154 -8.99 16.46 6.90
C ARG A 154 -8.82 15.70 8.22
N ALA A 155 -7.84 14.80 8.27
CA ALA A 155 -7.57 14.02 9.48
C ALA A 155 -6.79 14.83 10.53
N PHE A 156 -5.85 15.66 10.11
CA PHE A 156 -4.90 16.39 10.97
C PHE A 156 -4.91 17.89 10.64
N PRO A 157 -5.97 18.65 11.02
CA PRO A 157 -6.03 20.08 10.76
C PRO A 157 -4.86 20.81 11.43
N GLY A 158 -4.14 21.62 10.66
CA GLY A 158 -3.00 22.38 11.16
C GLY A 158 -1.65 21.66 11.16
N GLN A 159 -1.63 20.37 10.83
CA GLN A 159 -0.39 19.61 10.62
C GLN A 159 -0.06 19.50 9.12
N GLN A 160 1.21 19.37 8.81
CA GLN A 160 1.69 19.26 7.42
C GLN A 160 2.77 18.19 7.31
N LEU A 161 2.83 17.54 6.15
CA LEU A 161 3.99 16.76 5.78
C LEU A 161 5.20 17.66 5.59
N THR A 162 6.27 17.39 6.31
CA THR A 162 7.54 18.08 6.21
C THR A 162 8.63 17.15 5.72
N THR A 163 9.70 17.68 5.16
CA THR A 163 10.84 16.87 4.73
C THR A 163 11.41 16.08 5.90
N LEU A 164 11.62 14.80 5.69
CA LEU A 164 12.32 13.91 6.61
C LEU A 164 13.79 13.85 6.18
N PRO A 165 14.72 14.45 6.94
CA PRO A 165 16.13 14.46 6.57
C PRO A 165 16.74 13.06 6.72
N MET A 166 17.78 12.74 5.94
CA MET A 166 18.44 11.43 5.97
C MET A 166 19.09 11.09 7.30
N GLU A 167 19.40 12.10 8.12
CA GLU A 167 19.91 11.94 9.50
C GLU A 167 18.85 11.48 10.48
N HIS A 168 17.58 11.44 10.05
CA HIS A 168 16.50 10.99 10.93
C HIS A 168 16.69 9.50 11.30
N ARG A 169 16.46 9.18 12.56
CA ARG A 169 16.65 7.84 13.14
C ARG A 169 15.94 6.69 12.40
N LEU A 170 14.87 6.98 11.65
CA LEU A 170 14.20 5.98 10.82
C LEU A 170 15.16 5.37 9.79
N PHE A 171 16.02 6.19 9.17
CA PHE A 171 16.98 5.69 8.17
C PHE A 171 18.14 4.92 8.77
N HIS A 172 18.24 4.86 10.11
CA HIS A 172 19.30 4.19 10.88
C HIS A 172 18.77 3.23 11.94
N ALA A 173 17.47 2.87 11.88
CA ALA A 173 16.82 2.08 12.94
C ALA A 173 17.35 0.64 13.03
N HIS A 174 17.79 0.07 11.93
CA HIS A 174 18.35 -1.28 11.82
C HIS A 174 19.52 -1.33 10.83
N PHE A 175 19.35 -0.71 9.67
CA PHE A 175 20.38 -0.55 8.65
C PHE A 175 20.71 0.93 8.50
N ASP A 176 21.99 1.26 8.31
CA ASP A 176 22.39 2.62 7.95
C ASP A 176 22.12 2.88 6.47
N LEU A 177 21.35 3.93 6.20
CA LEU A 177 20.98 4.37 4.86
C LEU A 177 21.40 5.85 4.71
N ASP A 178 22.35 6.09 3.83
CA ASP A 178 22.93 7.42 3.63
C ASP A 178 22.39 8.12 2.37
N ASP A 179 22.01 7.35 1.35
CA ASP A 179 21.51 7.87 0.08
C ASP A 179 20.49 6.89 -0.53
N LEU A 180 19.28 7.40 -0.78
CA LEU A 180 18.17 6.63 -1.35
C LEU A 180 17.77 7.12 -2.75
N GLN A 181 18.50 8.07 -3.34
CA GLN A 181 18.20 8.60 -4.69
C GLN A 181 18.47 7.58 -5.81
N GLY A 182 19.23 6.52 -5.52
CA GLY A 182 19.46 5.43 -6.47
C GLY A 182 18.28 4.49 -6.71
N MET A 183 17.21 4.61 -5.93
CA MET A 183 15.95 3.90 -6.22
C MET A 183 15.30 4.52 -7.46
N ALA A 184 14.69 3.66 -8.28
CA ALA A 184 14.14 4.13 -9.55
C ALA A 184 13.08 5.22 -9.34
N GLU A 185 13.17 6.24 -10.18
CA GLU A 185 12.19 7.31 -10.24
C GLU A 185 11.06 6.90 -11.21
N HIS A 186 9.82 7.04 -10.78
CA HIS A 186 8.65 6.80 -11.64
C HIS A 186 8.53 7.86 -12.72
N VAL A 187 8.83 9.10 -12.39
CA VAL A 187 8.83 10.22 -13.31
C VAL A 187 10.26 10.62 -13.63
N PRO A 188 10.74 10.45 -14.87
CA PRO A 188 12.12 10.77 -15.23
C PRO A 188 12.50 12.21 -14.85
N GLY A 189 13.63 12.36 -14.14
CA GLY A 189 14.13 13.63 -13.66
C GLY A 189 13.50 14.13 -12.35
N SER A 190 12.60 13.37 -11.74
CA SER A 190 12.08 13.64 -10.40
C SER A 190 13.11 13.28 -9.35
N VAL A 191 13.08 14.01 -8.25
CA VAL A 191 13.89 13.70 -7.06
C VAL A 191 13.00 13.00 -6.04
N ILE A 192 13.50 11.90 -5.48
CA ILE A 192 12.81 11.20 -4.39
C ILE A 192 12.85 12.09 -3.14
N ALA A 193 11.69 12.31 -2.56
CA ALA A 193 11.55 13.09 -1.34
C ALA A 193 10.84 12.27 -0.25
N TYR A 194 11.53 12.07 0.87
CA TYR A 194 10.88 11.50 2.05
C TYR A 194 10.26 12.62 2.87
N LEU A 195 8.97 12.44 3.15
CA LEU A 195 8.15 13.39 3.91
C LEU A 195 7.60 12.68 5.15
N ALA A 196 7.39 13.42 6.22
CA ALA A 196 6.79 12.87 7.43
C ALA A 196 5.74 13.79 8.05
N LEU A 197 4.75 13.18 8.68
CA LEU A 197 3.90 13.80 9.68
C LEU A 197 4.44 13.41 11.06
N PHE A 198 4.61 14.39 11.92
CA PHE A 198 5.11 14.18 13.27
C PHE A 198 3.98 14.31 14.29
N ASP A 199 4.01 13.49 15.33
CA ASP A 199 3.13 13.64 16.48
C ASP A 199 3.63 14.75 17.45
N GLU A 200 2.88 14.94 18.55
CA GLU A 200 3.21 15.95 19.58
C GLU A 200 4.52 15.64 20.33
N LEU A 201 5.01 14.40 20.26
CA LEU A 201 6.28 13.98 20.86
C LEU A 201 7.45 14.08 19.86
N GLY A 202 7.21 14.55 18.64
CA GLY A 202 8.22 14.65 17.58
C GLY A 202 8.58 13.32 16.93
N ARG A 203 7.74 12.29 17.07
CA ARG A 203 7.92 11.00 16.37
C ARG A 203 7.30 11.09 14.97
N ALA A 204 8.01 10.60 13.96
CA ALA A 204 7.45 10.43 12.63
C ALA A 204 6.41 9.29 12.66
N VAL A 205 5.14 9.60 12.46
CA VAL A 205 4.02 8.63 12.55
C VAL A 205 3.43 8.27 11.19
N ILE A 206 3.64 9.12 10.18
CA ILE A 206 3.40 8.84 8.77
C ILE A 206 4.69 9.19 8.05
N VAL A 207 5.23 8.26 7.28
CA VAL A 207 6.42 8.48 6.44
C VAL A 207 6.07 8.14 5.01
N ALA A 208 6.29 9.08 4.09
CA ALA A 208 5.90 8.96 2.70
C ALA A 208 7.10 9.13 1.76
N GLY A 209 7.32 8.18 0.88
CA GLY A 209 8.28 8.21 -0.20
C GLY A 209 7.63 8.79 -1.47
N HIS A 210 7.77 10.10 -1.70
CA HIS A 210 7.26 10.75 -2.89
C HIS A 210 8.22 10.59 -4.07
N ASN A 211 7.71 10.30 -5.26
CA ASN A 211 8.45 9.92 -6.47
C ASN A 211 9.27 8.64 -6.28
N ASN A 212 8.74 7.69 -5.55
CA ASN A 212 9.36 6.42 -5.24
C ASN A 212 8.31 5.30 -5.27
N ASP A 213 8.76 4.06 -5.51
CA ASP A 213 7.93 2.87 -5.50
C ASP A 213 8.73 1.71 -4.89
N LEU A 214 8.70 1.61 -3.56
CA LEU A 214 9.39 0.56 -2.80
C LEU A 214 8.83 -0.82 -3.12
N ALA A 215 7.51 -0.92 -3.27
CA ALA A 215 6.84 -2.19 -3.49
C ALA A 215 7.23 -2.82 -4.81
N ASN A 216 7.50 -2.03 -5.83
CA ASN A 216 8.02 -2.52 -7.11
C ASN A 216 9.40 -3.17 -6.95
N PHE A 217 10.29 -2.59 -6.12
CA PHE A 217 11.57 -3.21 -5.79
C PHE A 217 11.40 -4.48 -4.94
N TRP A 218 10.41 -4.55 -4.05
CA TRP A 218 10.15 -5.76 -3.27
C TRP A 218 9.54 -6.88 -4.11
N GLU A 219 8.63 -6.56 -5.05
CA GLU A 219 8.01 -7.56 -5.94
C GLU A 219 9.02 -8.15 -6.92
N TRP A 220 9.78 -7.29 -7.61
CA TRP A 220 10.60 -7.68 -8.76
C TRP A 220 12.09 -7.85 -8.45
N TYR A 221 12.50 -7.90 -7.18
CA TYR A 221 13.90 -7.89 -6.73
C TYR A 221 14.79 -8.97 -7.39
N ASP A 222 14.22 -10.09 -7.77
CA ASP A 222 14.92 -11.24 -8.37
C ASP A 222 14.91 -11.22 -9.90
N THR A 223 14.32 -10.20 -10.52
CA THR A 223 14.35 -10.06 -11.98
C THR A 223 15.67 -9.45 -12.45
N PRO A 224 16.22 -9.90 -13.61
CA PRO A 224 17.49 -9.41 -14.10
C PRO A 224 17.54 -7.90 -14.41
N SER A 225 16.37 -7.26 -14.60
CA SER A 225 16.25 -5.83 -14.88
C SER A 225 16.32 -4.96 -13.64
N MET A 226 16.10 -5.52 -12.45
CA MET A 226 16.11 -4.75 -11.20
C MET A 226 17.54 -4.54 -10.70
N PRO A 227 17.94 -3.28 -10.46
CA PRO A 227 19.28 -2.98 -9.99
C PRO A 227 19.48 -3.42 -8.54
N LEU A 228 20.58 -4.12 -8.26
CA LEU A 228 20.83 -4.76 -6.96
C LEU A 228 20.86 -3.76 -5.79
N LYS A 229 21.57 -2.64 -5.93
CA LYS A 229 21.71 -1.67 -4.82
C LYS A 229 20.38 -1.02 -4.47
N PRO A 230 19.62 -0.44 -5.43
CA PRO A 230 18.30 0.11 -5.14
C PRO A 230 17.32 -0.91 -4.53
N SER A 231 17.25 -2.14 -5.04
CA SER A 231 16.41 -3.20 -4.45
C SER A 231 16.81 -3.52 -3.02
N THR A 232 18.12 -3.61 -2.74
CA THR A 232 18.62 -3.83 -1.38
C THR A 232 18.24 -2.67 -0.45
N ASP A 233 18.38 -1.43 -0.90
CA ASP A 233 18.05 -0.25 -0.11
C ASP A 233 16.54 -0.12 0.14
N ALA A 234 15.70 -0.52 -0.81
CA ALA A 234 14.25 -0.59 -0.62
C ALA A 234 13.85 -1.57 0.49
N PHE A 235 14.43 -2.77 0.51
CA PHE A 235 14.21 -3.74 1.60
C PHE A 235 14.72 -3.24 2.95
N ARG A 236 15.89 -2.61 2.97
CA ARG A 236 16.46 -2.02 4.18
C ARG A 236 15.58 -0.89 4.72
N LEU A 237 15.05 -0.03 3.84
CA LEU A 237 14.15 1.05 4.24
C LEU A 237 12.83 0.50 4.81
N GLY A 238 12.22 -0.49 4.16
CA GLY A 238 11.04 -1.18 4.70
C GLY A 238 11.29 -1.79 6.07
N SER A 239 12.46 -2.46 6.25
CA SER A 239 12.86 -3.01 7.55
C SER A 239 13.07 -1.94 8.60
N ASN A 240 13.74 -0.86 8.24
CA ASN A 240 13.94 0.28 9.14
C ASN A 240 12.61 0.89 9.59
N ALA A 241 11.64 1.03 8.68
CA ALA A 241 10.31 1.54 9.01
C ALA A 241 9.60 0.65 10.02
N VAL A 242 9.67 -0.68 9.85
CA VAL A 242 9.09 -1.64 10.80
C VAL A 242 9.78 -1.54 12.16
N ILE A 243 11.10 -1.60 12.21
CA ILE A 243 11.85 -1.53 13.49
C ILE A 243 11.65 -0.17 14.16
N TYR A 244 11.62 0.91 13.40
CA TYR A 244 11.31 2.24 13.93
C TYR A 244 9.91 2.27 14.56
N ALA A 245 8.89 1.77 13.87
CA ALA A 245 7.53 1.72 14.39
C ALA A 245 7.39 0.90 15.68
N MET A 246 8.15 -0.19 15.82
CA MET A 246 8.12 -1.06 17.00
C MET A 246 8.90 -0.51 18.20
N THR A 247 9.77 0.49 18.00
CA THR A 247 10.68 0.99 19.04
C THR A 247 10.44 2.44 19.44
N HIS A 248 9.52 3.14 18.84
CA HIS A 248 9.20 4.55 19.01
C HIS A 248 7.71 4.78 19.02
#